data_20e352e22b553d6888421f4bae7f9514
#
_entry.id   20e352e22b553d6888421f4bae7f9514
#
_cell.length_a   1.000
_cell.length_b   1.000
_cell.length_c   1.000
_cell.angle_alpha   90.00
_cell.angle_beta   90.00
_cell.angle_gamma   90.00
#
_symmetry.space_group_name_H-M   'P 1'
#
loop_
_entity.id
_entity.type
_entity.pdbx_description
1 polymer ?
#
loop_
_entity_poly.entity_id
_entity_poly.type
_entity_poly.pdbx_seq_one_letter_code
_entity_poly.pdbx_strand_id
1 'polypeptide(L)'
;MTSRDFSPTGIRFENIEKRYGGLAALRRIRFEIAPGECVALAGRNGSGKTTLLRIAAGLVRPSSGELTFPSAVGAAAGPAPVASKTEPVRAKPSAGFVAHATMVYDELTAEENLLLFAKLQQTLSPTERVEKLLHEVGLFDRRDSLVRTFSRGMRQRVAIARALLHEPSILLLDEPSTGLDPQGVAWLAATLRQLRDAGCTILMSLHGESEISTLATRAIRLDAGLIVADTRSGAEVRSILTFADA
;
A
#
# COMPACT_ATOMS: atom_id res chain seq x y z
N MET A 1 22.02 -10.01 2.47
CA MET A 1 20.62 -9.67 2.11
C MET A 1 19.93 -10.99 1.75
N THR A 2 19.11 -11.54 2.63
CA THR A 2 18.28 -12.71 2.33
C THR A 2 17.27 -12.29 1.25
N SER A 3 17.22 -13.00 0.14
CA SER A 3 16.24 -12.83 -0.93
C SER A 3 14.83 -12.91 -0.32
N ARG A 4 14.10 -11.80 -0.34
CA ARG A 4 12.68 -11.79 -0.02
C ARG A 4 11.97 -12.45 -1.19
N ASP A 5 11.48 -13.65 -1.01
CA ASP A 5 10.73 -14.38 -2.03
C ASP A 5 9.23 -14.11 -1.78
N PHE A 6 8.70 -13.06 -2.39
CA PHE A 6 7.28 -12.79 -2.34
C PHE A 6 6.54 -13.76 -3.27
N SER A 7 5.45 -14.35 -2.79
CA SER A 7 4.49 -14.98 -3.71
C SER A 7 3.73 -13.87 -4.45
N PRO A 8 4.08 -13.54 -5.70
CA PRO A 8 3.53 -12.36 -6.37
C PRO A 8 2.02 -12.47 -6.48
N THR A 9 1.32 -11.47 -5.95
CA THR A 9 -0.14 -11.43 -5.86
C THR A 9 -0.63 -10.12 -6.44
N GLY A 10 -1.53 -10.16 -7.42
CA GLY A 10 -2.16 -8.98 -8.01
C GLY A 10 -3.38 -8.51 -7.21
N ILE A 11 -4.01 -7.45 -7.70
CA ILE A 11 -5.25 -6.91 -7.14
C ILE A 11 -6.22 -6.68 -8.29
N ARG A 12 -7.45 -7.21 -8.21
CA ARG A 12 -8.49 -6.98 -9.21
C ARG A 12 -9.71 -6.33 -8.57
N PHE A 13 -10.08 -5.18 -9.07
CA PHE A 13 -11.27 -4.43 -8.70
C PHE A 13 -12.35 -4.63 -9.78
N GLU A 14 -13.50 -5.21 -9.41
CA GLU A 14 -14.60 -5.46 -10.33
C GLU A 14 -15.84 -4.67 -9.92
N ASN A 15 -16.13 -3.58 -10.66
CA ASN A 15 -17.29 -2.72 -10.46
C ASN A 15 -17.45 -2.23 -9.02
N ILE A 16 -16.34 -1.88 -8.36
CA ILE A 16 -16.34 -1.41 -6.98
C ILE A 16 -17.11 -0.09 -6.87
N GLU A 17 -18.12 -0.08 -6.03
CA GLU A 17 -18.81 1.14 -5.61
C GLU A 17 -18.66 1.33 -4.09
N LYS A 18 -18.57 2.58 -3.65
CA LYS A 18 -18.63 2.92 -2.24
C LYS A 18 -19.46 4.17 -2.02
N ARG A 19 -20.45 4.05 -1.14
CA ARG A 19 -21.31 5.15 -0.70
C ARG A 19 -21.17 5.35 0.80
N TYR A 20 -21.14 6.61 1.21
CA TYR A 20 -21.23 7.03 2.60
C TYR A 20 -22.49 7.89 2.73
N GLY A 21 -23.58 7.32 3.27
CA GLY A 21 -24.89 7.97 3.19
C GLY A 21 -25.28 8.28 1.73
N GLY A 22 -25.58 9.54 1.43
CA GLY A 22 -25.94 9.97 0.07
C GLY A 22 -24.76 10.19 -0.89
N LEU A 23 -23.52 10.26 -0.38
CA LEU A 23 -22.34 10.57 -1.17
C LEU A 23 -21.73 9.30 -1.78
N ALA A 24 -21.58 9.27 -3.12
CA ALA A 24 -20.86 8.21 -3.82
C ALA A 24 -19.35 8.56 -3.89
N ALA A 25 -18.56 7.91 -3.02
CA ALA A 25 -17.12 8.08 -2.97
C ALA A 25 -16.38 7.31 -4.08
N LEU A 26 -16.92 6.19 -4.53
CA LEU A 26 -16.42 5.42 -5.68
C LEU A 26 -17.61 4.95 -6.52
N ARG A 27 -17.43 4.95 -7.86
CA ARG A 27 -18.48 4.65 -8.84
C ARG A 27 -17.95 3.68 -9.89
N ARG A 28 -18.35 2.41 -9.83
CA ARG A 28 -18.01 1.36 -10.80
C ARG A 28 -16.53 1.28 -11.15
N ILE A 29 -15.66 1.35 -10.16
CA ILE A 29 -14.21 1.23 -10.34
C ILE A 29 -13.89 -0.17 -10.83
N ARG A 30 -13.22 -0.28 -11.98
CA ARG A 30 -12.81 -1.54 -12.59
C ARG A 30 -11.42 -1.41 -13.17
N PHE A 31 -10.46 -2.14 -12.62
CA PHE A 31 -9.10 -2.33 -13.15
C PHE A 31 -8.41 -3.47 -12.41
N GLU A 32 -7.28 -3.89 -12.94
CA GLU A 32 -6.45 -4.94 -12.35
C GLU A 32 -5.00 -4.44 -12.23
N ILE A 33 -4.35 -4.80 -11.15
CA ILE A 33 -2.92 -4.60 -10.91
C ILE A 33 -2.27 -5.97 -11.02
N ALA A 34 -1.30 -6.10 -11.94
CA ALA A 34 -0.56 -7.33 -12.11
C ALA A 34 0.34 -7.60 -10.89
N PRO A 35 0.65 -8.87 -10.59
CA PRO A 35 1.65 -9.20 -9.57
C PRO A 35 2.98 -8.49 -9.81
N GLY A 36 3.53 -7.82 -8.79
CA GLY A 36 4.77 -7.04 -8.86
C GLY A 36 4.65 -5.68 -9.57
N GLU A 37 3.46 -5.29 -10.05
CA GLU A 37 3.24 -3.97 -10.65
C GLU A 37 3.26 -2.85 -9.59
N CYS A 38 3.84 -1.70 -9.92
CA CYS A 38 3.81 -0.51 -9.09
C CYS A 38 2.91 0.55 -9.73
N VAL A 39 1.76 0.81 -9.09
CA VAL A 39 0.70 1.69 -9.62
C VAL A 39 0.54 2.92 -8.73
N ALA A 40 0.53 4.10 -9.35
CA ALA A 40 0.22 5.36 -8.70
C ALA A 40 -1.24 5.76 -8.93
N LEU A 41 -1.92 6.14 -7.85
CA LEU A 41 -3.23 6.79 -7.88
C LEU A 41 -3.05 8.31 -7.80
N ALA A 42 -3.51 9.01 -8.81
CA ALA A 42 -3.55 10.45 -8.89
C ALA A 42 -4.99 10.99 -8.77
N GLY A 43 -5.13 12.27 -8.51
CA GLY A 43 -6.44 12.96 -8.45
C GLY A 43 -6.54 13.89 -7.25
N ARG A 44 -7.47 14.84 -7.32
CA ARG A 44 -7.70 15.86 -6.28
C ARG A 44 -8.13 15.25 -4.95
N ASN A 45 -8.06 16.03 -3.89
CA ASN A 45 -8.62 15.64 -2.60
C ASN A 45 -10.12 15.34 -2.73
N GLY A 46 -10.56 14.24 -2.11
CA GLY A 46 -11.95 13.78 -2.24
C GLY A 46 -12.26 12.95 -3.51
N SER A 47 -11.29 12.72 -4.42
CA SER A 47 -11.52 11.92 -5.63
C SER A 47 -11.76 10.42 -5.40
N GLY A 48 -11.48 9.90 -4.18
CA GLY A 48 -11.70 8.51 -3.80
C GLY A 48 -10.44 7.68 -3.56
N LYS A 49 -9.22 8.22 -3.73
CA LYS A 49 -7.93 7.49 -3.56
C LYS A 49 -7.84 6.73 -2.23
N THR A 50 -7.97 7.45 -1.11
CA THR A 50 -7.94 6.87 0.24
C THR A 50 -9.01 5.81 0.44
N THR A 51 -10.23 6.02 -0.10
CA THR A 51 -11.32 5.04 -0.02
C THR A 51 -10.97 3.77 -0.76
N LEU A 52 -10.39 3.89 -1.95
CA LEU A 52 -9.96 2.75 -2.78
C LEU A 52 -8.85 1.96 -2.08
N LEU A 53 -7.83 2.65 -1.53
CA LEU A 53 -6.75 2.03 -0.76
C LEU A 53 -7.28 1.29 0.49
N ARG A 54 -8.22 1.89 1.22
CA ARG A 54 -8.84 1.24 2.39
C ARG A 54 -9.68 0.02 2.02
N ILE A 55 -10.32 0.02 0.85
CA ILE A 55 -11.02 -1.17 0.32
C ILE A 55 -10.00 -2.25 -0.03
N ALA A 56 -8.90 -1.90 -0.73
CA ALA A 56 -7.83 -2.84 -1.05
C ALA A 56 -7.20 -3.46 0.22
N ALA A 57 -7.03 -2.66 1.27
CA ALA A 57 -6.54 -3.12 2.59
C ALA A 57 -7.57 -3.98 3.36
N GLY A 58 -8.82 -4.08 2.88
CA GLY A 58 -9.91 -4.76 3.60
C GLY A 58 -10.42 -4.03 4.83
N LEU A 59 -10.03 -2.77 5.03
CA LEU A 59 -10.47 -1.92 6.15
C LEU A 59 -11.87 -1.35 5.96
N VAL A 60 -12.31 -1.26 4.70
CA VAL A 60 -13.64 -0.77 4.33
C VAL A 60 -14.25 -1.74 3.33
N ARG A 61 -15.48 -2.19 3.58
CA ARG A 61 -16.23 -3.00 2.61
C ARG A 61 -16.79 -2.11 1.50
N PRO A 62 -16.69 -2.51 0.22
CA PRO A 62 -17.41 -1.84 -0.85
C PRO A 62 -18.92 -1.92 -0.63
N SER A 63 -19.68 -1.00 -1.20
CA SER A 63 -21.16 -1.05 -1.21
C SER A 63 -21.69 -2.04 -2.24
N SER A 64 -20.96 -2.21 -3.35
CA SER A 64 -21.17 -3.22 -4.39
C SER A 64 -19.87 -3.49 -5.14
N GLY A 65 -19.86 -4.55 -5.96
CA GLY A 65 -18.66 -5.01 -6.66
C GLY A 65 -17.81 -5.97 -5.84
N GLU A 66 -16.75 -6.48 -6.44
CA GLU A 66 -15.91 -7.52 -5.86
C GLU A 66 -14.43 -7.14 -5.94
N LEU A 67 -13.68 -7.46 -4.87
CA LEU A 67 -12.23 -7.34 -4.78
C LEU A 67 -11.64 -8.74 -4.71
N THR A 68 -10.78 -9.08 -5.65
CA THR A 68 -10.07 -10.36 -5.68
C THR A 68 -8.57 -10.18 -5.79
N PHE A 69 -7.83 -11.22 -5.38
CA PHE A 69 -6.37 -11.21 -5.32
C PHE A 69 -5.81 -12.38 -6.15
N PRO A 70 -5.64 -12.21 -7.48
CA PRO A 70 -5.06 -13.25 -8.31
C PRO A 70 -3.59 -13.48 -7.97
N SER A 71 -3.20 -14.76 -7.81
CA SER A 71 -1.81 -15.16 -7.60
C SER A 71 -1.15 -15.52 -8.92
N ALA A 72 0.14 -15.17 -9.09
CA ALA A 72 0.92 -15.56 -10.26
C ALA A 72 1.08 -17.09 -10.37
N VAL A 73 1.03 -17.83 -9.28
CA VAL A 73 1.18 -19.29 -9.23
C VAL A 73 -0.05 -20.03 -9.81
N GLY A 74 -1.19 -19.34 -10.01
CA GLY A 74 -2.43 -19.92 -10.55
C GLY A 74 -2.74 -19.60 -12.01
N ALA A 75 -1.93 -18.82 -12.70
CA ALA A 75 -2.22 -18.35 -14.06
C ALA A 75 -2.11 -19.44 -15.16
N ALA A 76 -1.65 -20.67 -14.83
CA ALA A 76 -1.53 -21.80 -15.76
C ALA A 76 -2.71 -22.79 -15.72
N ALA A 77 -3.72 -22.58 -14.90
CA ALA A 77 -4.91 -23.42 -14.83
C ALA A 77 -6.06 -22.76 -15.60
N GLY A 78 -6.56 -23.44 -16.64
CA GLY A 78 -7.60 -23.07 -17.59
C GLY A 78 -8.89 -22.45 -17.02
N PRO A 79 -9.98 -22.33 -17.84
CA PRO A 79 -11.13 -21.53 -17.50
C PRO A 79 -11.72 -21.88 -16.14
N ALA A 80 -11.99 -20.85 -15.33
CA ALA A 80 -12.46 -20.97 -13.96
C ALA A 80 -13.63 -21.95 -13.85
N PRO A 81 -13.60 -22.91 -12.90
CA PRO A 81 -14.76 -23.74 -12.63
C PRO A 81 -15.90 -22.88 -12.11
N VAL A 82 -17.10 -23.16 -12.60
CA VAL A 82 -18.37 -22.54 -12.19
C VAL A 82 -18.49 -22.60 -10.67
N ALA A 83 -18.79 -21.47 -10.07
CA ALA A 83 -18.85 -21.24 -8.63
C ALA A 83 -19.61 -22.36 -7.86
N SER A 84 -18.87 -23.18 -7.16
CA SER A 84 -19.39 -24.08 -6.11
C SER A 84 -19.50 -23.27 -4.81
N LYS A 85 -20.64 -23.31 -4.15
CA LYS A 85 -20.97 -22.59 -2.90
C LYS A 85 -20.13 -22.99 -1.67
N THR A 86 -19.06 -23.74 -1.85
CA THR A 86 -18.19 -24.30 -0.81
C THR A 86 -16.70 -24.17 -1.11
N GLU A 87 -16.29 -23.09 -1.80
CA GLU A 87 -14.84 -22.83 -1.88
C GLU A 87 -14.31 -22.34 -0.53
N PRO A 88 -13.16 -22.91 -0.05
CA PRO A 88 -12.50 -22.39 1.15
C PRO A 88 -12.19 -20.91 0.90
N VAL A 89 -12.50 -20.05 1.89
CA VAL A 89 -12.14 -18.64 1.90
C VAL A 89 -10.65 -18.56 1.53
N ARG A 90 -10.34 -18.16 0.30
CA ARG A 90 -8.94 -17.93 -0.12
C ARG A 90 -8.35 -16.97 0.90
N ALA A 91 -7.30 -17.40 1.59
CA ALA A 91 -6.63 -16.57 2.58
C ALA A 91 -6.34 -15.21 1.95
N LYS A 92 -6.78 -14.13 2.61
CA LYS A 92 -6.46 -12.78 2.13
C LYS A 92 -4.95 -12.66 2.03
N PRO A 93 -4.40 -12.08 0.96
CA PRO A 93 -2.96 -11.90 0.86
C PRO A 93 -2.47 -11.04 2.01
N SER A 94 -1.24 -11.27 2.40
CA SER A 94 -0.56 -10.42 3.36
C SER A 94 -0.38 -9.02 2.77
N ALA A 95 -1.17 -8.05 3.25
CA ALA A 95 -1.17 -6.68 2.76
C ALA A 95 -0.67 -5.72 3.85
N GLY A 96 0.43 -5.00 3.55
CA GLY A 96 0.89 -3.87 4.37
C GLY A 96 0.13 -2.60 3.99
N PHE A 97 -0.28 -1.82 4.99
CA PHE A 97 -0.98 -0.56 4.76
C PHE A 97 -0.36 0.59 5.55
N VAL A 98 0.03 1.64 4.85
CA VAL A 98 0.45 2.93 5.41
C VAL A 98 -0.64 3.94 5.09
N ALA A 99 -1.32 4.40 6.14
CA ALA A 99 -2.35 5.42 6.03
C ALA A 99 -1.74 6.83 6.14
N HIS A 100 -2.47 7.84 5.69
CA HIS A 100 -2.12 9.24 5.89
C HIS A 100 -1.92 9.59 7.40
N ALA A 101 -2.75 9.04 8.30
CA ALA A 101 -2.49 9.02 9.73
C ALA A 101 -1.60 7.81 10.05
N THR A 102 -0.50 8.02 10.76
CA THR A 102 0.52 6.98 10.99
C THR A 102 0.04 5.76 11.75
N MET A 103 -1.08 5.90 12.51
CA MET A 103 -1.71 4.82 13.28
C MET A 103 -0.71 4.10 14.21
N VAL A 104 0.18 4.85 14.84
CA VAL A 104 1.11 4.39 15.87
C VAL A 104 0.66 4.91 17.23
N TYR A 105 1.00 4.22 18.30
CA TYR A 105 0.65 4.59 19.66
C TYR A 105 1.68 5.54 20.23
N ASP A 106 1.27 6.75 20.57
CA ASP A 106 2.13 7.82 21.08
C ASP A 106 2.77 7.49 22.44
N GLU A 107 2.09 6.71 23.26
CA GLU A 107 2.53 6.32 24.61
C GLU A 107 3.42 5.07 24.64
N LEU A 108 3.68 4.46 23.50
CA LEU A 108 4.61 3.35 23.35
C LEU A 108 5.92 3.85 22.72
N THR A 109 7.02 3.15 23.00
CA THR A 109 8.29 3.35 22.28
C THR A 109 8.17 2.87 20.84
N ALA A 110 9.15 3.16 19.99
CA ALA A 110 9.19 2.67 18.62
C ALA A 110 9.24 1.14 18.59
N GLU A 111 10.03 0.53 19.45
CA GLU A 111 10.16 -0.93 19.56
C GLU A 111 8.86 -1.56 20.07
N GLU A 112 8.28 -1.03 21.15
CA GLU A 112 7.01 -1.54 21.70
C GLU A 112 5.87 -1.47 20.69
N ASN A 113 5.78 -0.37 19.91
CA ASN A 113 4.83 -0.25 18.81
C ASN A 113 4.99 -1.40 17.82
N LEU A 114 6.20 -1.65 17.34
CA LEU A 114 6.44 -2.68 16.35
C LEU A 114 6.24 -4.08 16.92
N LEU A 115 6.67 -4.34 18.17
CA LEU A 115 6.46 -5.63 18.84
C LEU A 115 4.98 -5.93 19.06
N LEU A 116 4.16 -4.91 19.41
CA LEU A 116 2.73 -5.06 19.54
C LEU A 116 2.10 -5.54 18.23
N PHE A 117 2.41 -4.88 17.11
CA PHE A 117 1.87 -5.26 15.80
C PHE A 117 2.46 -6.59 15.30
N ALA A 118 3.73 -6.88 15.56
CA ALA A 118 4.34 -8.16 15.22
C ALA A 118 3.63 -9.33 15.90
N LYS A 119 3.28 -9.18 17.19
CA LYS A 119 2.49 -10.17 17.94
C LYS A 119 1.07 -10.32 17.38
N LEU A 120 0.38 -9.20 17.09
CA LEU A 120 -0.97 -9.23 16.52
C LEU A 120 -1.01 -9.90 15.14
N GLN A 121 0.05 -9.76 14.35
CA GLN A 121 0.19 -10.33 13.01
C GLN A 121 0.82 -11.74 13.04
N GLN A 122 1.14 -12.28 14.22
CA GLN A 122 1.80 -13.57 14.40
C GLN A 122 3.11 -13.69 13.59
N THR A 123 3.88 -12.60 13.55
CA THR A 123 5.17 -12.55 12.86
C THR A 123 6.13 -13.54 13.48
N LEU A 124 6.84 -14.32 12.65
CA LEU A 124 7.89 -15.21 13.10
C LEU A 124 9.09 -14.42 13.64
N SER A 125 9.72 -14.88 14.73
CA SER A 125 10.85 -14.20 15.38
C SER A 125 10.63 -12.69 15.54
N PRO A 126 9.58 -12.26 16.28
CA PRO A 126 9.14 -10.86 16.27
C PRO A 126 10.24 -9.88 16.71
N THR A 127 11.06 -10.26 17.69
CA THR A 127 12.15 -9.40 18.21
C THR A 127 13.22 -9.14 17.14
N GLU A 128 13.73 -10.20 16.52
CA GLU A 128 14.74 -10.09 15.46
C GLU A 128 14.20 -9.31 14.25
N ARG A 129 12.94 -9.54 13.92
CA ARG A 129 12.27 -8.82 12.82
C ARG A 129 12.11 -7.33 13.10
N VAL A 130 11.72 -6.97 14.32
CA VAL A 130 11.58 -5.58 14.76
C VAL A 130 12.92 -4.87 14.78
N GLU A 131 13.95 -5.50 15.36
CA GLU A 131 15.31 -4.94 15.38
C GLU A 131 15.83 -4.66 13.97
N LYS A 132 15.70 -5.62 13.06
CA LYS A 132 16.06 -5.47 11.66
C LYS A 132 15.35 -4.28 11.00
N LEU A 133 14.04 -4.16 11.20
CA LEU A 133 13.25 -3.07 10.63
C LEU A 133 13.64 -1.71 11.23
N LEU A 134 13.91 -1.64 12.52
CA LEU A 134 14.37 -0.41 13.17
C LEU A 134 15.71 0.07 12.58
N HIS A 135 16.62 -0.85 12.27
CA HIS A 135 17.85 -0.52 11.53
C HIS A 135 17.53 -0.05 10.09
N GLU A 136 16.68 -0.78 9.35
CA GLU A 136 16.31 -0.43 7.98
C GLU A 136 15.68 0.97 7.88
N VAL A 137 14.83 1.36 8.84
CA VAL A 137 14.19 2.68 8.86
C VAL A 137 15.02 3.77 9.54
N GLY A 138 16.22 3.44 10.04
CA GLY A 138 17.14 4.38 10.70
C GLY A 138 16.62 4.91 12.05
N LEU A 139 15.92 4.06 12.80
CA LEU A 139 15.37 4.42 14.13
C LEU A 139 15.89 3.52 15.26
N PHE A 140 16.88 2.68 15.01
CA PHE A 140 17.41 1.74 16.01
C PHE A 140 17.94 2.46 17.27
N ASP A 141 18.70 3.54 17.12
CA ASP A 141 19.22 4.33 18.24
C ASP A 141 18.13 5.07 19.05
N ARG A 142 16.91 5.11 18.51
CA ARG A 142 15.75 5.76 19.14
C ARG A 142 14.65 4.75 19.49
N ARG A 143 14.95 3.44 19.45
CA ARG A 143 13.96 2.36 19.67
C ARG A 143 13.24 2.47 21.02
N ASP A 144 13.96 2.90 22.06
CA ASP A 144 13.46 3.05 23.43
C ASP A 144 12.79 4.42 23.69
N SER A 145 12.73 5.29 22.68
CA SER A 145 12.09 6.61 22.81
C SER A 145 10.60 6.53 22.52
N LEU A 146 9.79 7.21 23.35
CA LEU A 146 8.33 7.29 23.15
C LEU A 146 8.01 7.97 21.83
N VAL A 147 7.06 7.40 21.07
CA VAL A 147 6.67 7.91 19.74
C VAL A 147 6.12 9.33 19.80
N ARG A 148 5.49 9.76 20.89
CA ARG A 148 5.05 11.14 21.08
C ARG A 148 6.17 12.18 20.94
N THR A 149 7.44 11.79 21.19
CA THR A 149 8.61 12.66 21.04
C THR A 149 9.18 12.72 19.63
N PHE A 150 8.61 11.91 18.71
CA PHE A 150 9.10 11.79 17.34
C PHE A 150 8.58 12.92 16.45
N SER A 151 9.44 13.35 15.52
CA SER A 151 9.01 14.19 14.41
C SER A 151 7.97 13.44 13.54
N ARG A 152 7.23 14.17 12.70
CA ARG A 152 6.29 13.57 11.75
C ARG A 152 6.98 12.55 10.85
N GLY A 153 8.18 12.84 10.36
CA GLY A 153 8.96 11.92 9.52
C GLY A 153 9.37 10.65 10.26
N MET A 154 9.79 10.76 11.55
CA MET A 154 10.11 9.58 12.35
C MET A 154 8.87 8.71 12.60
N ARG A 155 7.71 9.30 12.88
CA ARG A 155 6.44 8.56 13.02
C ARG A 155 6.07 7.85 11.71
N GLN A 156 6.29 8.50 10.57
CA GLN A 156 6.07 7.91 9.25
C GLN A 156 6.98 6.69 9.01
N ARG A 157 8.25 6.78 9.41
CA ARG A 157 9.20 5.65 9.33
C ARG A 157 8.74 4.46 10.20
N VAL A 158 8.22 4.70 11.42
CA VAL A 158 7.63 3.64 12.26
C VAL A 158 6.40 3.02 11.57
N ALA A 159 5.53 3.84 10.96
CA ALA A 159 4.35 3.35 10.24
C ALA A 159 4.72 2.49 9.03
N ILE A 160 5.78 2.84 8.31
CA ILE A 160 6.31 2.03 7.20
C ILE A 160 6.91 0.72 7.73
N ALA A 161 7.74 0.78 8.79
CA ALA A 161 8.27 -0.43 9.43
C ALA A 161 7.15 -1.39 9.86
N ARG A 162 6.09 -0.86 10.48
CA ARG A 162 4.90 -1.63 10.86
C ARG A 162 4.25 -2.33 9.66
N ALA A 163 4.09 -1.62 8.54
CA ALA A 163 3.49 -2.20 7.32
C ALA A 163 4.35 -3.32 6.72
N LEU A 164 5.66 -3.35 7.02
CA LEU A 164 6.61 -4.33 6.51
C LEU A 164 6.89 -5.50 7.46
N LEU A 165 6.31 -5.52 8.67
CA LEU A 165 6.57 -6.55 9.71
C LEU A 165 6.37 -7.97 9.20
N HIS A 166 5.29 -8.21 8.50
CA HIS A 166 4.83 -9.54 8.06
C HIS A 166 5.20 -9.85 6.60
N GLU A 167 6.16 -9.13 6.03
CA GLU A 167 6.66 -9.30 4.66
C GLU A 167 5.51 -9.36 3.63
N PRO A 168 4.75 -8.27 3.47
CA PRO A 168 3.54 -8.28 2.67
C PRO A 168 3.84 -8.48 1.19
N SER A 169 3.03 -9.30 0.50
CA SER A 169 3.06 -9.43 -0.96
C SER A 169 2.41 -8.25 -1.68
N ILE A 170 1.61 -7.48 -0.96
CA ILE A 170 0.94 -6.25 -1.43
C ILE A 170 1.23 -5.12 -0.46
N LEU A 171 1.70 -3.98 -0.97
CA LEU A 171 1.92 -2.78 -0.18
C LEU A 171 1.02 -1.64 -0.67
N LEU A 172 0.21 -1.12 0.24
CA LEU A 172 -0.77 -0.06 0.00
C LEU A 172 -0.33 1.19 0.75
N LEU A 173 -0.16 2.31 0.05
CA LEU A 173 0.43 3.52 0.61
C LEU A 173 -0.46 4.75 0.31
N ASP A 174 -0.93 5.41 1.36
CA ASP A 174 -1.72 6.64 1.24
C ASP A 174 -0.85 7.85 1.54
N GLU A 175 -0.38 8.55 0.50
CA GLU A 175 0.53 9.70 0.56
C GLU A 175 1.80 9.44 1.39
N PRO A 176 2.60 8.41 1.09
CA PRO A 176 3.65 7.92 1.97
C PRO A 176 4.81 8.90 2.18
N SER A 177 5.02 9.88 1.29
CA SER A 177 6.06 10.90 1.40
C SER A 177 5.68 12.09 2.27
N THR A 178 4.41 12.20 2.66
CA THR A 178 3.93 13.35 3.42
C THR A 178 4.63 13.45 4.78
N GLY A 179 5.33 14.58 5.01
CA GLY A 179 6.06 14.86 6.25
C GLY A 179 7.47 14.28 6.32
N LEU A 180 7.94 13.61 5.28
CA LEU A 180 9.34 13.23 5.14
C LEU A 180 10.17 14.41 4.62
N ASP A 181 11.40 14.51 5.10
CA ASP A 181 12.44 15.36 4.54
C ASP A 181 13.00 14.75 3.23
N PRO A 182 13.81 15.47 2.44
CA PRO A 182 14.36 14.94 1.20
C PRO A 182 15.12 13.61 1.37
N GLN A 183 15.87 13.43 2.47
CA GLN A 183 16.58 12.18 2.76
C GLN A 183 15.59 11.05 3.05
N GLY A 184 14.50 11.34 3.78
CA GLY A 184 13.42 10.40 4.03
C GLY A 184 12.69 9.96 2.76
N VAL A 185 12.47 10.90 1.83
CA VAL A 185 11.86 10.58 0.51
C VAL A 185 12.79 9.68 -0.31
N ALA A 186 14.09 10.00 -0.38
CA ALA A 186 15.08 9.18 -1.10
C ALA A 186 15.20 7.77 -0.48
N TRP A 187 15.25 7.68 0.86
CA TRP A 187 15.23 6.41 1.56
C TRP A 187 13.97 5.58 1.23
N LEU A 188 12.78 6.21 1.28
CA LEU A 188 11.53 5.53 0.97
C LEU A 188 11.50 5.06 -0.49
N ALA A 189 11.95 5.90 -1.44
CA ALA A 189 12.04 5.53 -2.84
C ALA A 189 12.96 4.31 -3.05
N ALA A 190 14.13 4.28 -2.41
CA ALA A 190 15.04 3.14 -2.45
C ALA A 190 14.40 1.86 -1.88
N THR A 191 13.71 1.99 -0.74
CA THR A 191 12.99 0.87 -0.08
C THR A 191 11.89 0.31 -0.98
N LEU A 192 11.05 1.18 -1.55
CA LEU A 192 9.96 0.76 -2.45
C LEU A 192 10.49 0.12 -3.74
N ARG A 193 11.62 0.63 -4.27
CA ARG A 193 12.29 0.01 -5.44
C ARG A 193 12.73 -1.41 -5.11
N GLN A 194 13.38 -1.62 -3.98
CA GLN A 194 13.80 -2.96 -3.55
C GLN A 194 12.63 -3.93 -3.37
N LEU A 195 11.52 -3.46 -2.78
CA LEU A 195 10.31 -4.27 -2.60
C LEU A 195 9.66 -4.64 -3.93
N ARG A 196 9.54 -3.68 -4.86
CA ARG A 196 9.02 -3.91 -6.22
C ARG A 196 9.89 -4.94 -6.96
N ASP A 197 11.20 -4.75 -6.94
CA ASP A 197 12.16 -5.61 -7.64
C ASP A 197 12.19 -7.03 -7.03
N ALA A 198 11.80 -7.18 -5.77
CA ALA A 198 11.56 -8.46 -5.10
C ALA A 198 10.17 -9.06 -5.39
N GLY A 199 9.33 -8.42 -6.20
CA GLY A 199 8.02 -8.93 -6.62
C GLY A 199 6.82 -8.46 -5.78
N CYS A 200 7.00 -7.52 -4.84
CA CYS A 200 5.90 -6.92 -4.09
C CYS A 200 5.05 -6.03 -5.01
N THR A 201 3.74 -6.23 -4.98
CA THR A 201 2.76 -5.38 -5.69
C THR A 201 2.52 -4.10 -4.89
N ILE A 202 2.66 -2.94 -5.52
CA ILE A 202 2.56 -1.65 -4.85
C ILE A 202 1.42 -0.83 -5.46
N LEU A 203 0.49 -0.37 -4.61
CA LEU A 203 -0.52 0.63 -4.96
C LEU A 203 -0.37 1.83 -4.03
N MET A 204 -0.09 3.01 -4.57
CA MET A 204 0.18 4.21 -3.78
C MET A 204 -0.58 5.42 -4.29
N SER A 205 -1.13 6.23 -3.38
CA SER A 205 -1.62 7.56 -3.72
C SER A 205 -0.45 8.55 -3.66
N LEU A 206 -0.39 9.44 -4.65
CA LEU A 206 0.65 10.46 -4.75
C LEU A 206 0.02 11.83 -5.04
N HIS A 207 0.67 12.87 -4.54
CA HIS A 207 0.47 14.27 -4.93
C HIS A 207 1.73 14.77 -5.61
N GLY A 208 1.59 15.26 -6.84
CA GLY A 208 2.69 15.84 -7.60
C GLY A 208 3.82 14.90 -7.99
N GLU A 209 4.86 15.47 -8.58
CA GLU A 209 6.08 14.76 -8.93
C GLU A 209 7.00 14.66 -7.72
N SER A 210 7.51 13.45 -7.47
CA SER A 210 8.51 13.17 -6.45
C SER A 210 9.40 12.03 -6.91
N GLU A 211 10.51 11.78 -6.21
CA GLU A 211 11.37 10.64 -6.51
C GLU A 211 10.58 9.31 -6.44
N ILE A 212 9.59 9.23 -5.54
CA ILE A 212 8.71 8.06 -5.40
C ILE A 212 7.83 7.87 -6.64
N SER A 213 7.39 8.95 -7.29
CA SER A 213 6.56 8.89 -8.49
C SER A 213 7.26 8.21 -9.67
N THR A 214 8.60 8.28 -9.71
CA THR A 214 9.41 7.63 -10.76
C THR A 214 9.38 6.10 -10.70
N LEU A 215 8.92 5.54 -9.58
CA LEU A 215 8.79 4.09 -9.39
C LEU A 215 7.54 3.52 -10.05
N ALA A 216 6.52 4.36 -10.26
CA ALA A 216 5.26 3.92 -10.86
C ALA A 216 5.45 3.57 -12.34
N THR A 217 5.07 2.35 -12.69
CA THR A 217 5.02 1.87 -14.08
C THR A 217 3.69 2.16 -14.73
N ARG A 218 2.70 2.55 -13.94
CA ARG A 218 1.33 2.90 -14.36
C ARG A 218 0.76 3.97 -13.45
N ALA A 219 -0.02 4.88 -14.00
CA ALA A 219 -0.80 5.86 -13.25
C ALA A 219 -2.28 5.77 -13.59
N ILE A 220 -3.11 5.82 -12.55
CA ILE A 220 -4.58 5.86 -12.64
C ILE A 220 -5.05 7.16 -12.01
N ARG A 221 -5.77 7.98 -12.76
CA ARG A 221 -6.36 9.22 -12.24
C ARG A 221 -7.82 9.01 -11.88
N LEU A 222 -8.12 9.34 -10.64
CA LEU A 222 -9.48 9.38 -10.12
C LEU A 222 -10.01 10.81 -10.09
N ASP A 223 -11.25 10.98 -10.50
CA ASP A 223 -12.02 12.20 -10.34
C ASP A 223 -13.46 11.88 -9.96
N ALA A 224 -13.98 12.54 -8.91
CA ALA A 224 -15.34 12.34 -8.38
C ALA A 224 -15.76 10.85 -8.26
N GLY A 225 -14.82 9.99 -7.87
CA GLY A 225 -15.04 8.56 -7.69
C GLY A 225 -15.03 7.73 -8.97
N LEU A 226 -14.62 8.29 -10.12
CA LEU A 226 -14.49 7.61 -11.42
C LEU A 226 -13.03 7.53 -11.83
N ILE A 227 -12.65 6.50 -12.60
CA ILE A 227 -11.38 6.47 -13.32
C ILE A 227 -11.56 7.33 -14.58
N VAL A 228 -10.74 8.39 -14.69
CA VAL A 228 -10.76 9.31 -15.85
C VAL A 228 -9.52 9.15 -16.72
N ALA A 229 -8.46 8.52 -16.23
CA ALA A 229 -7.29 8.15 -17.02
C ALA A 229 -6.62 6.92 -16.41
N ASP A 230 -6.03 6.09 -17.26
CA ASP A 230 -5.27 4.88 -16.90
C ASP A 230 -4.18 4.69 -17.96
N THR A 231 -2.92 4.84 -17.60
CA THR A 231 -1.81 4.80 -18.55
C THR A 231 -0.59 4.06 -18.03
N ARG A 232 0.12 3.38 -18.94
CA ARG A 232 1.42 2.73 -18.72
C ARG A 232 2.56 3.43 -19.47
N SER A 233 2.28 4.48 -20.21
CA SER A 233 3.29 5.26 -20.91
C SER A 233 4.07 6.13 -19.92
N GLY A 234 5.41 5.97 -19.84
CA GLY A 234 6.23 6.69 -18.85
C GLY A 234 6.14 8.22 -18.94
N ALA A 235 5.93 8.80 -20.15
CA ALA A 235 5.70 10.24 -20.34
C ALA A 235 4.31 10.66 -19.82
N GLU A 236 3.28 9.86 -20.13
CA GLU A 236 1.90 10.11 -19.69
C GLU A 236 1.72 9.86 -18.19
N VAL A 237 2.43 8.87 -17.60
CA VAL A 237 2.43 8.63 -16.15
C VAL A 237 2.85 9.91 -15.43
N ARG A 238 3.93 10.56 -15.84
CA ARG A 238 4.37 11.85 -15.28
C ARG A 238 3.32 12.93 -15.48
N SER A 239 2.77 13.08 -16.67
CA SER A 239 1.73 14.05 -16.98
C SER A 239 0.51 13.88 -16.05
N ILE A 240 0.02 12.67 -15.85
CA ILE A 240 -1.12 12.40 -14.95
C ILE A 240 -0.83 12.82 -13.51
N LEU A 241 0.41 12.60 -13.03
CA LEU A 241 0.81 12.95 -11.67
C LEU A 241 0.99 14.46 -11.48
N THR A 242 1.46 15.19 -12.49
CA THR A 242 1.64 16.65 -12.45
C THR A 242 0.30 17.40 -12.49
N PHE A 243 -0.67 16.94 -13.29
CA PHE A 243 -2.00 17.57 -13.40
C PHE A 243 -2.95 17.29 -12.22
N ALA A 244 -2.54 16.52 -11.24
CA ALA A 244 -3.40 16.23 -10.09
C ALA A 244 -3.57 17.41 -9.12
N ASP A 245 -2.73 18.46 -9.24
CA ASP A 245 -2.65 19.61 -8.35
C ASP A 245 -3.27 20.90 -8.96
N ALA A 246 -3.75 20.87 -10.20
CA ALA A 246 -4.35 22.02 -10.88
C ALA A 246 -5.88 22.12 -10.70
#